data_8a910454a08337f6abbccacd81430e25
#
_entry.id   8a910454a08337f6abbccacd81430e25
#
_cell.length_a   1.000
_cell.length_b   1.000
_cell.length_c   1.000
_cell.angle_alpha   90.00
_cell.angle_beta   90.00
_cell.angle_gamma   90.00
#
_symmetry.space_group_name_H-M   'P 1'
#
loop_
_entity.id
_entity.type
_entity.pdbx_description
1 polymer ?
#
loop_
_entity_poly.entity_id
_entity_poly.type
_entity_poly.pdbx_seq_one_letter_code
_entity_poly.pdbx_strand_id
1 'polypeptide(L)'
;MSFINSSKRMFAIISGKKYRKCPKGSLTHHAEKRALNAGLINSEQVMAYCDNYTTGLSRETITEGLSSYWDITSPQEATETLEFLSQYGHRFIYEIVLKTYSEDASEDDPEQVLAALLESGRYGHPETVLEDMLAAEPSDQTDLIYQHLARAMDMLENLQSIFGALKDKVNGPYLPRDYDAGILAWDLGRLVTVARLSLDCGYIEQSELSRVLAHVDTELNANFSSWPQFAKSYIIGRAAWSGQTMTLGGIIGITEDLMTDKDSPWVLFPL
;
A
#
# COMPACT_ATOMS: atom_id res chain seq x y z
N MET A 1 -3.64 5.75 -11.82
CA MET A 1 -3.40 4.84 -12.97
C MET A 1 -4.70 4.64 -13.70
N SER A 2 -4.81 5.26 -14.85
CA SER A 2 -5.99 5.48 -15.63
C SER A 2 -6.31 4.31 -16.58
N PHE A 3 -7.42 4.40 -17.30
CA PHE A 3 -7.99 3.52 -18.33
C PHE A 3 -6.98 2.82 -19.26
N ILE A 4 -5.84 3.42 -19.56
CA ILE A 4 -4.81 2.86 -20.45
C ILE A 4 -4.18 1.60 -19.84
N ASN A 5 -3.98 1.55 -18.52
CA ASN A 5 -3.40 0.39 -17.84
C ASN A 5 -4.41 -0.75 -17.69
N SER A 6 -5.70 -0.42 -17.47
CA SER A 6 -6.77 -1.42 -17.47
C SER A 6 -6.90 -2.12 -18.83
N SER A 7 -6.80 -1.36 -19.93
CA SER A 7 -6.85 -1.92 -21.29
C SER A 7 -5.64 -2.80 -21.60
N LYS A 8 -4.42 -2.36 -21.22
CA LYS A 8 -3.20 -3.16 -21.40
C LYS A 8 -3.22 -4.44 -20.56
N ARG A 9 -3.74 -4.36 -19.32
CA ARG A 9 -3.90 -5.52 -18.46
C ARG A 9 -4.98 -6.48 -19.01
N MET A 10 -6.11 -5.96 -19.44
CA MET A 10 -7.16 -6.79 -20.08
C MET A 10 -6.61 -7.50 -21.30
N PHE A 11 -5.79 -6.81 -22.11
CA PHE A 11 -5.12 -7.42 -23.27
C PHE A 11 -4.06 -8.47 -22.85
N ALA A 12 -3.33 -8.24 -21.78
CA ALA A 12 -2.37 -9.20 -21.22
C ALA A 12 -3.05 -10.43 -20.64
N ILE A 13 -4.17 -10.28 -19.95
CA ILE A 13 -5.02 -11.38 -19.45
C ILE A 13 -5.54 -12.21 -20.63
N ILE A 14 -6.06 -11.57 -21.66
CA ILE A 14 -6.55 -12.25 -22.89
C ILE A 14 -5.40 -12.94 -23.63
N SER A 15 -4.19 -12.39 -23.60
CA SER A 15 -2.99 -12.96 -24.23
C SER A 15 -2.24 -13.98 -23.37
N GLY A 16 -2.72 -14.31 -22.16
CA GLY A 16 -2.09 -15.26 -21.24
C GLY A 16 -0.79 -14.77 -20.59
N LYS A 17 -0.55 -13.45 -20.55
CA LYS A 17 0.69 -12.83 -20.02
C LYS A 17 0.57 -12.37 -18.57
N LYS A 18 -0.10 -13.13 -17.71
CA LYS A 18 -0.06 -12.92 -16.26
C LYS A 18 1.34 -13.26 -15.71
N TYR A 19 1.69 -12.66 -14.60
CA TYR A 19 2.93 -12.97 -13.82
C TYR A 19 4.18 -12.91 -14.68
N ARG A 20 4.38 -11.74 -15.31
CA ARG A 20 5.51 -11.50 -16.21
C ARG A 20 6.83 -11.78 -15.50
N LYS A 21 7.63 -12.73 -16.04
CA LYS A 21 8.91 -13.13 -15.49
C LYS A 21 10.07 -12.39 -16.14
N CYS A 22 11.13 -12.17 -15.36
CA CYS A 22 12.34 -11.55 -15.83
C CYS A 22 13.13 -12.52 -16.72
N PRO A 23 13.51 -12.15 -17.97
CA PRO A 23 14.30 -13.01 -18.86
C PRO A 23 15.71 -13.31 -18.31
N LYS A 24 16.22 -12.47 -17.41
CA LYS A 24 17.54 -12.65 -16.78
C LYS A 24 17.54 -13.63 -15.60
N GLY A 25 16.39 -14.20 -15.28
CA GLY A 25 16.20 -15.15 -14.18
C GLY A 25 15.46 -14.55 -12.99
N SER A 26 14.98 -15.45 -12.15
CA SER A 26 14.24 -15.11 -10.92
C SER A 26 15.17 -15.01 -9.71
N LEU A 27 14.77 -14.26 -8.69
CA LEU A 27 15.43 -14.32 -7.38
C LEU A 27 15.42 -15.74 -6.83
N THR A 28 16.47 -16.11 -6.11
CA THR A 28 16.61 -17.46 -5.53
C THR A 28 16.36 -17.47 -4.02
N HIS A 29 16.64 -16.35 -3.34
CA HIS A 29 16.50 -16.24 -1.89
C HIS A 29 15.03 -16.21 -1.46
N HIS A 30 14.64 -17.10 -0.55
CA HIS A 30 13.23 -17.35 -0.21
C HIS A 30 12.57 -16.12 0.47
N ALA A 31 13.25 -15.49 1.43
CA ALA A 31 12.75 -14.31 2.13
C ALA A 31 12.53 -13.12 1.17
N GLU A 32 13.46 -12.89 0.24
CA GLU A 32 13.32 -11.83 -0.75
C GLU A 32 12.17 -12.08 -1.74
N LYS A 33 11.94 -13.35 -2.13
CA LYS A 33 10.77 -13.71 -2.94
C LYS A 33 9.46 -13.42 -2.22
N ARG A 34 9.39 -13.79 -0.94
CA ARG A 34 8.21 -13.54 -0.11
C ARG A 34 7.96 -12.05 0.03
N ALA A 35 8.98 -11.26 0.36
CA ALA A 35 8.87 -9.82 0.42
C ALA A 35 8.47 -9.18 -0.91
N LEU A 36 9.05 -9.66 -2.03
CA LEU A 36 8.70 -9.19 -3.37
C LEU A 36 7.23 -9.45 -3.70
N ASN A 37 6.69 -10.59 -3.22
CA ASN A 37 5.29 -10.97 -3.42
C ASN A 37 4.30 -10.01 -2.74
N ALA A 38 4.70 -9.25 -1.73
CA ALA A 38 3.87 -8.17 -1.17
C ALA A 38 3.56 -7.06 -2.20
N GLY A 39 4.47 -6.81 -3.14
CA GLY A 39 4.30 -5.84 -4.22
C GLY A 39 3.58 -6.35 -5.46
N LEU A 40 3.09 -7.60 -5.48
CA LEU A 40 2.55 -8.21 -6.71
C LEU A 40 1.28 -7.55 -7.21
N ILE A 41 0.39 -7.10 -6.33
CA ILE A 41 -0.82 -6.40 -6.75
C ILE A 41 -0.45 -5.17 -7.60
N ASN A 42 0.54 -4.39 -7.16
CA ASN A 42 1.04 -3.25 -7.91
C ASN A 42 1.77 -3.67 -9.19
N SER A 43 2.57 -4.74 -9.13
CA SER A 43 3.30 -5.25 -10.28
C SER A 43 2.36 -5.70 -11.40
N GLU A 44 1.27 -6.40 -11.06
CA GLU A 44 0.26 -6.83 -12.03
C GLU A 44 -0.52 -5.66 -12.63
N GLN A 45 -0.72 -4.57 -11.88
CA GLN A 45 -1.37 -3.36 -12.40
C GLN A 45 -0.59 -2.73 -13.56
N VAL A 46 0.75 -2.79 -13.51
CA VAL A 46 1.63 -2.15 -14.48
C VAL A 46 2.37 -3.14 -15.38
N MET A 47 2.10 -4.43 -15.24
CA MET A 47 2.79 -5.51 -15.95
C MET A 47 4.31 -5.53 -15.70
N ALA A 48 4.73 -5.23 -14.48
CA ALA A 48 6.12 -5.36 -14.07
C ALA A 48 6.52 -6.85 -13.91
N TYR A 49 7.83 -7.15 -13.88
CA TYR A 49 8.29 -8.48 -13.54
C TYR A 49 7.85 -8.87 -12.11
N CYS A 50 7.37 -10.10 -11.94
CA CYS A 50 6.89 -10.58 -10.65
C CYS A 50 7.98 -11.25 -9.81
N ASP A 51 9.17 -11.49 -10.34
CA ASP A 51 10.16 -12.41 -9.80
C ASP A 51 11.60 -11.86 -9.73
N ASN A 52 11.77 -10.55 -9.90
CA ASN A 52 13.10 -9.91 -9.92
C ASN A 52 13.07 -8.52 -9.27
N TYR A 53 14.24 -8.01 -8.90
CA TYR A 53 14.40 -6.65 -8.37
C TYR A 53 13.98 -5.60 -9.40
N THR A 54 14.42 -5.74 -10.65
CA THR A 54 13.99 -4.85 -11.72
C THR A 54 12.53 -5.07 -12.10
N THR A 55 11.85 -4.00 -12.44
CA THR A 55 10.45 -4.03 -12.90
C THR A 55 10.32 -4.41 -14.37
N GLY A 56 11.36 -4.18 -15.17
CA GLY A 56 11.34 -4.35 -16.62
C GLY A 56 10.42 -3.36 -17.35
N LEU A 57 10.08 -2.26 -16.70
CA LEU A 57 9.36 -1.14 -17.29
C LEU A 57 10.34 -0.20 -18.00
N SER A 58 9.84 0.66 -18.91
CA SER A 58 10.66 1.69 -19.51
C SER A 58 11.01 2.78 -18.50
N ARG A 59 12.18 3.41 -18.66
CA ARG A 59 12.58 4.52 -17.78
C ARG A 59 11.55 5.66 -17.77
N GLU A 60 10.99 5.97 -18.92
CA GLU A 60 9.94 6.98 -19.08
C GLU A 60 8.71 6.64 -18.21
N THR A 61 8.20 5.40 -18.31
CA THR A 61 7.06 4.93 -17.51
C THR A 61 7.36 5.02 -16.01
N ILE A 62 8.60 4.69 -15.61
CA ILE A 62 8.99 4.71 -14.19
C ILE A 62 9.10 6.13 -13.68
N THR A 63 9.80 7.03 -14.41
CA THR A 63 9.95 8.42 -13.96
C THR A 63 8.62 9.17 -13.92
N GLU A 64 7.74 8.95 -14.91
CA GLU A 64 6.39 9.49 -14.90
C GLU A 64 5.59 8.96 -13.69
N GLY A 65 5.67 7.66 -13.42
CA GLY A 65 4.99 7.04 -12.29
C GLY A 65 5.48 7.56 -10.94
N LEU A 66 6.78 7.67 -10.75
CA LEU A 66 7.38 8.19 -9.52
C LEU A 66 7.02 9.67 -9.30
N SER A 67 7.16 10.52 -10.34
CA SER A 67 6.85 11.95 -10.20
C SER A 67 5.35 12.24 -10.03
N SER A 68 4.47 11.54 -10.78
CA SER A 68 3.04 11.87 -10.79
C SER A 68 2.24 11.30 -9.62
N TYR A 69 2.71 10.22 -8.98
CA TYR A 69 1.96 9.52 -7.92
C TYR A 69 2.65 9.58 -6.56
N TRP A 70 3.94 9.95 -6.52
CA TRP A 70 4.76 9.90 -5.32
C TRP A 70 5.57 11.18 -5.08
N ASP A 71 5.50 12.13 -6.01
CA ASP A 71 6.31 13.36 -6.02
C ASP A 71 7.82 13.08 -5.93
N ILE A 72 8.26 11.89 -6.41
CA ILE A 72 9.66 11.46 -6.40
C ILE A 72 10.32 11.80 -7.73
N THR A 73 11.28 12.72 -7.67
CA THR A 73 12.10 13.17 -8.81
C THR A 73 13.60 13.07 -8.53
N SER A 74 13.98 12.76 -7.29
CA SER A 74 15.36 12.70 -6.81
C SER A 74 15.63 11.50 -5.90
N PRO A 75 16.91 11.11 -5.70
CA PRO A 75 17.31 10.10 -4.73
C PRO A 75 16.89 10.44 -3.29
N GLN A 76 16.92 11.71 -2.91
CA GLN A 76 16.54 12.15 -1.58
C GLN A 76 15.05 11.91 -1.34
N GLU A 77 14.16 12.36 -2.23
CA GLU A 77 12.72 12.14 -2.14
C GLU A 77 12.36 10.66 -2.15
N ALA A 78 13.11 9.83 -2.91
CA ALA A 78 12.94 8.39 -2.88
C ALA A 78 13.24 7.82 -1.48
N THR A 79 14.33 8.23 -0.85
CA THR A 79 14.71 7.78 0.49
C THR A 79 13.68 8.20 1.53
N GLU A 80 13.28 9.47 1.54
CA GLU A 80 12.24 10.01 2.44
C GLU A 80 10.92 9.25 2.32
N THR A 81 10.49 8.95 1.08
CA THR A 81 9.26 8.18 0.85
C THR A 81 9.38 6.74 1.33
N LEU A 82 10.53 6.09 1.13
CA LEU A 82 10.77 4.73 1.64
C LEU A 82 10.82 4.69 3.16
N GLU A 83 11.43 5.66 3.81
CA GLU A 83 11.43 5.81 5.26
C GLU A 83 10.01 6.04 5.80
N PHE A 84 9.27 6.96 5.21
CA PHE A 84 7.87 7.18 5.57
C PHE A 84 7.03 5.90 5.47
N LEU A 85 7.09 5.19 4.36
CA LEU A 85 6.30 3.95 4.16
C LEU A 85 6.71 2.83 5.11
N SER A 86 7.99 2.72 5.45
CA SER A 86 8.48 1.69 6.36
C SER A 86 8.15 1.98 7.83
N GLN A 87 8.29 3.23 8.27
CA GLN A 87 8.12 3.61 9.67
C GLN A 87 6.68 3.91 10.04
N TYR A 88 6.01 4.75 9.26
CA TYR A 88 4.69 5.28 9.57
C TYR A 88 3.62 4.82 8.59
N GLY A 89 3.84 5.02 7.30
CA GLY A 89 2.90 4.76 6.23
C GLY A 89 1.60 5.54 6.39
N HIS A 90 0.60 5.13 5.65
CA HIS A 90 -0.75 5.68 5.77
C HIS A 90 -1.56 4.96 6.86
N ARG A 91 -1.05 3.88 7.42
CA ARG A 91 -1.66 3.16 8.54
C ARG A 91 -1.87 4.04 9.76
N PHE A 92 -0.96 4.99 10.01
CA PHE A 92 -1.12 5.98 11.07
C PHE A 92 -2.44 6.76 10.93
N ILE A 93 -2.70 7.33 9.75
CA ILE A 93 -3.95 8.08 9.49
C ILE A 93 -5.17 7.16 9.54
N TYR A 94 -5.04 5.93 9.02
CA TYR A 94 -6.13 4.96 9.02
C TYR A 94 -6.60 4.59 10.43
N GLU A 95 -5.71 4.51 11.39
CA GLU A 95 -6.09 4.19 12.77
C GLU A 95 -6.82 5.35 13.46
N ILE A 96 -6.57 6.58 13.05
CA ILE A 96 -7.43 7.72 13.42
C ILE A 96 -8.86 7.46 12.96
N VAL A 97 -9.03 7.03 11.71
CA VAL A 97 -10.33 6.69 11.12
C VAL A 97 -11.03 5.58 11.89
N LEU A 98 -10.31 4.49 12.23
CA LEU A 98 -10.91 3.38 12.99
C LEU A 98 -11.49 3.82 14.34
N LYS A 99 -10.78 4.67 15.06
CA LYS A 99 -11.24 5.18 16.33
C LYS A 99 -12.48 6.05 16.20
N THR A 100 -12.47 6.95 15.24
CA THR A 100 -13.60 7.83 14.94
C THR A 100 -14.83 7.03 14.50
N TYR A 101 -14.63 5.90 13.79
CA TYR A 101 -15.72 5.06 13.29
C TYR A 101 -16.29 4.10 14.34
N SER A 102 -15.47 3.63 15.30
CA SER A 102 -15.88 2.61 16.28
C SER A 102 -16.59 3.19 17.50
N GLU A 103 -16.49 4.46 17.77
CA GLU A 103 -16.93 5.06 19.02
C GLU A 103 -18.05 6.07 18.79
N ASP A 104 -19.09 5.92 18.05
CA ASP A 104 -20.19 6.92 17.97
C ASP A 104 -19.71 8.38 18.26
N ALA A 105 -18.50 8.70 17.79
CA ALA A 105 -17.90 9.97 18.04
C ALA A 105 -18.82 11.03 17.41
N SER A 106 -19.40 11.86 18.24
CA SER A 106 -20.14 13.03 17.79
C SER A 106 -19.27 13.78 16.77
N GLU A 107 -19.84 14.10 15.64
CA GLU A 107 -19.21 14.71 14.45
C GLU A 107 -18.41 16.01 14.74
N ASP A 108 -18.20 16.39 16.01
CA ASP A 108 -18.08 17.81 16.34
C ASP A 108 -16.69 18.29 16.73
N ASP A 109 -15.67 17.43 16.96
CA ASP A 109 -14.40 17.98 17.42
C ASP A 109 -13.14 17.19 16.98
N PRO A 110 -12.50 17.60 15.89
CA PRO A 110 -11.23 17.02 15.42
C PRO A 110 -10.10 17.07 16.46
N GLU A 111 -10.09 18.05 17.37
CA GLU A 111 -9.08 18.16 18.42
C GLU A 111 -9.26 17.09 19.49
N GLN A 112 -10.50 16.71 19.80
CA GLN A 112 -10.76 15.61 20.75
C GLN A 112 -10.37 14.25 20.17
N VAL A 113 -10.57 14.03 18.86
CA VAL A 113 -10.13 12.82 18.16
C VAL A 113 -8.62 12.71 18.22
N LEU A 114 -7.90 13.79 17.96
CA LEU A 114 -6.44 13.82 18.03
C LEU A 114 -5.94 13.59 19.46
N ALA A 115 -6.53 14.25 20.47
CA ALA A 115 -6.17 14.06 21.86
C ALA A 115 -6.39 12.60 22.31
N ALA A 116 -7.53 12.00 21.96
CA ALA A 116 -7.82 10.60 22.24
C ALA A 116 -6.85 9.62 21.57
N LEU A 117 -6.35 9.96 20.38
CA LEU A 117 -5.32 9.21 19.67
C LEU A 117 -3.98 9.23 20.40
N LEU A 118 -3.55 10.41 20.83
CA LEU A 118 -2.30 10.61 21.56
C LEU A 118 -2.33 9.89 22.92
N GLU A 119 -3.48 9.84 23.58
CA GLU A 119 -3.67 9.15 24.86
C GLU A 119 -3.77 7.61 24.70
N SER A 120 -4.10 7.09 23.52
CA SER A 120 -4.39 5.67 23.37
C SER A 120 -3.19 4.74 23.41
N GLY A 121 -1.96 5.25 23.24
CA GLY A 121 -0.71 4.46 23.29
C GLY A 121 -0.64 3.27 22.33
N ARG A 122 -1.56 3.14 21.37
CA ARG A 122 -1.64 1.99 20.44
C ARG A 122 -0.56 2.00 19.36
N TYR A 123 0.14 3.11 19.20
CA TYR A 123 1.17 3.28 18.20
C TYR A 123 2.53 3.01 18.82
N GLY A 124 3.33 2.20 18.19
CA GLY A 124 4.62 1.78 18.69
C GLY A 124 5.59 2.90 19.05
N HIS A 125 5.42 4.10 18.47
CA HIS A 125 6.15 5.33 18.79
C HIS A 125 5.36 6.60 18.42
N PRO A 126 4.18 6.84 19.03
CA PRO A 126 3.47 8.11 18.83
C PRO A 126 4.30 9.30 19.29
N GLU A 127 5.20 9.06 20.26
CA GLU A 127 6.11 10.07 20.80
C GLU A 127 7.08 10.60 19.72
N THR A 128 7.62 9.75 18.85
CA THR A 128 8.54 10.19 17.79
C THR A 128 7.84 10.97 16.69
N VAL A 129 6.65 10.53 16.27
CA VAL A 129 5.84 11.29 15.31
C VAL A 129 5.38 12.62 15.90
N LEU A 130 5.03 12.61 17.19
CA LEU A 130 4.67 13.80 17.90
C LEU A 130 5.88 14.71 18.13
N GLU A 131 7.05 14.16 18.45
CA GLU A 131 8.31 14.90 18.59
C GLU A 131 8.74 15.53 17.27
N ASP A 132 8.63 14.82 16.15
CA ASP A 132 8.90 15.36 14.83
C ASP A 132 7.86 16.44 14.45
N MET A 133 6.60 16.23 14.77
CA MET A 133 5.54 17.22 14.60
C MET A 133 5.72 18.44 15.53
N LEU A 134 6.21 18.22 16.76
CA LEU A 134 6.46 19.26 17.74
C LEU A 134 7.81 19.97 17.55
N ALA A 135 8.75 19.40 16.82
CA ALA A 135 10.01 20.04 16.44
C ALA A 135 9.83 21.04 15.28
N ALA A 136 8.71 20.96 14.54
CA ALA A 136 8.36 21.97 13.55
C ALA A 136 7.97 23.30 14.24
N GLU A 137 8.13 24.43 13.55
CA GLU A 137 7.72 25.74 14.05
C GLU A 137 6.22 25.74 14.41
N PRO A 138 5.76 26.43 15.48
CA PRO A 138 4.38 26.36 15.97
C PRO A 138 3.28 26.64 14.94
N SER A 139 3.55 27.48 13.93
CA SER A 139 2.64 27.72 12.81
C SER A 139 2.48 26.51 11.90
N ASP A 140 3.57 25.76 11.68
CA ASP A 140 3.59 24.63 10.79
C ASP A 140 2.94 23.39 11.41
N GLN A 141 2.97 23.27 12.74
CA GLN A 141 2.33 22.18 13.48
C GLN A 141 0.81 22.20 13.34
N THR A 142 0.19 23.34 13.47
CA THR A 142 -1.26 23.47 13.34
C THR A 142 -1.71 23.09 11.93
N ASP A 143 -1.01 23.54 10.90
CA ASP A 143 -1.32 23.21 9.52
C ASP A 143 -1.14 21.73 9.22
N LEU A 144 -0.09 21.10 9.75
CA LEU A 144 0.18 19.66 9.58
C LEU A 144 -0.90 18.80 10.26
N ILE A 145 -1.33 19.17 11.47
CA ILE A 145 -2.42 18.52 12.19
C ILE A 145 -3.72 18.60 11.37
N TYR A 146 -4.08 19.77 10.86
CA TYR A 146 -5.26 19.94 10.03
C TYR A 146 -5.18 19.14 8.73
N GLN A 147 -4.02 19.03 8.09
CA GLN A 147 -3.83 18.19 6.91
C GLN A 147 -4.05 16.70 7.22
N HIS A 148 -3.55 16.20 8.34
CA HIS A 148 -3.77 14.81 8.75
C HIS A 148 -5.23 14.53 9.09
N LEU A 149 -5.91 15.46 9.78
CA LEU A 149 -7.34 15.33 10.07
C LEU A 149 -8.18 15.37 8.79
N ALA A 150 -7.92 16.31 7.89
CA ALA A 150 -8.59 16.38 6.59
C ALA A 150 -8.40 15.06 5.82
N ARG A 151 -7.19 14.50 5.84
CA ARG A 151 -6.93 13.22 5.19
C ARG A 151 -7.64 12.04 5.87
N ALA A 152 -7.75 12.05 7.19
CA ALA A 152 -8.52 11.04 7.93
C ALA A 152 -10.01 11.10 7.56
N MET A 153 -10.58 12.29 7.45
CA MET A 153 -11.96 12.49 7.01
C MET A 153 -12.17 11.99 5.58
N ASP A 154 -11.28 12.33 4.64
CA ASP A 154 -11.32 11.80 3.27
C ASP A 154 -11.31 10.25 3.26
N MET A 155 -10.46 9.63 4.08
CA MET A 155 -10.39 8.18 4.19
C MET A 155 -11.70 7.58 4.73
N LEU A 156 -12.32 8.23 5.71
CA LEU A 156 -13.61 7.80 6.27
C LEU A 156 -14.72 7.88 5.22
N GLU A 157 -14.83 9.00 4.52
CA GLU A 157 -15.81 9.19 3.44
C GLU A 157 -15.60 8.16 2.30
N ASN A 158 -14.34 7.94 1.92
CA ASN A 158 -14.00 6.93 0.92
C ASN A 158 -14.46 5.53 1.35
N LEU A 159 -14.19 5.13 2.59
CA LEU A 159 -14.61 3.84 3.12
C LEU A 159 -16.12 3.73 3.15
N GLN A 160 -16.83 4.72 3.69
CA GLN A 160 -18.30 4.71 3.76
C GLN A 160 -18.93 4.59 2.37
N SER A 161 -18.45 5.35 1.40
CA SER A 161 -18.99 5.34 0.03
C SER A 161 -18.75 4.00 -0.68
N ILE A 162 -17.57 3.41 -0.52
CA ILE A 162 -17.20 2.16 -1.21
C ILE A 162 -17.81 0.94 -0.54
N PHE A 163 -17.79 0.86 0.80
CA PHE A 163 -18.33 -0.31 1.48
C PHE A 163 -19.84 -0.41 1.30
N GLY A 164 -20.56 0.71 1.28
CA GLY A 164 -21.98 0.74 0.90
C GLY A 164 -22.23 0.16 -0.49
N ALA A 165 -21.44 0.58 -1.48
CA ALA A 165 -21.56 0.12 -2.85
C ALA A 165 -21.11 -1.34 -3.06
N LEU A 166 -20.11 -1.80 -2.31
CA LEU A 166 -19.55 -3.16 -2.42
C LEU A 166 -20.36 -4.19 -1.65
N LYS A 167 -20.97 -3.80 -0.52
CA LYS A 167 -21.81 -4.69 0.30
C LYS A 167 -22.95 -5.31 -0.51
N ASP A 168 -23.45 -4.58 -1.48
CA ASP A 168 -24.57 -5.04 -2.34
C ASP A 168 -24.11 -5.81 -3.58
N LYS A 169 -22.84 -5.72 -3.98
CA LYS A 169 -22.36 -6.22 -5.28
C LYS A 169 -21.31 -7.34 -5.19
N VAL A 170 -20.63 -7.48 -4.09
CA VAL A 170 -19.50 -8.39 -4.00
C VAL A 170 -19.60 -9.25 -2.75
N ASN A 171 -20.23 -10.42 -2.89
CA ASN A 171 -20.23 -11.50 -1.89
C ASN A 171 -18.94 -12.33 -1.93
N GLY A 172 -17.79 -11.73 -2.30
CA GLY A 172 -16.51 -12.43 -2.36
C GLY A 172 -15.93 -12.72 -0.97
N PRO A 173 -15.29 -13.89 -0.75
CA PRO A 173 -14.66 -14.23 0.51
C PRO A 173 -13.48 -13.33 0.90
N TYR A 174 -13.03 -12.49 -0.03
CA TYR A 174 -11.83 -11.64 0.10
C TYR A 174 -12.13 -10.17 0.41
N LEU A 175 -13.40 -9.78 0.40
CA LEU A 175 -13.77 -8.44 0.82
C LEU A 175 -13.71 -8.35 2.33
N PRO A 176 -13.01 -7.37 2.87
CA PRO A 176 -12.98 -7.16 4.29
C PRO A 176 -14.39 -6.80 4.77
N ARG A 177 -14.87 -7.58 5.74
CA ARG A 177 -16.17 -7.33 6.37
C ARG A 177 -16.07 -6.47 7.61
N ASP A 178 -14.85 -6.30 8.11
CA ASP A 178 -14.52 -5.47 9.26
C ASP A 178 -13.32 -4.57 8.94
N TYR A 179 -13.24 -3.46 9.61
CA TYR A 179 -12.18 -2.48 9.46
C TYR A 179 -10.93 -2.86 10.27
N ASP A 180 -11.00 -3.87 11.14
CA ASP A 180 -9.94 -4.27 12.05
C ASP A 180 -8.74 -4.94 11.34
N ALA A 181 -8.89 -5.30 10.06
CA ALA A 181 -7.79 -5.85 9.27
C ALA A 181 -6.61 -4.87 9.10
N GLY A 182 -6.81 -3.59 9.40
CA GLY A 182 -5.79 -2.55 9.21
C GLY A 182 -5.40 -2.37 7.74
N ILE A 183 -4.42 -1.52 7.48
CA ILE A 183 -3.93 -1.24 6.11
C ILE A 183 -2.43 -1.45 5.92
N LEU A 184 -1.77 -2.17 6.83
CA LEU A 184 -0.33 -2.42 6.74
C LEU A 184 0.07 -3.04 5.39
N ALA A 185 -0.72 -3.97 4.87
CA ALA A 185 -0.44 -4.59 3.56
C ALA A 185 -0.42 -3.58 2.41
N TRP A 186 -1.26 -2.54 2.49
CA TRP A 186 -1.28 -1.43 1.53
C TRP A 186 0.04 -0.66 1.55
N ASP A 187 0.59 -0.37 2.74
CA ASP A 187 1.87 0.30 2.88
C ASP A 187 3.03 -0.60 2.41
N LEU A 188 3.06 -1.88 2.82
CA LEU A 188 4.12 -2.81 2.41
C LEU A 188 4.15 -3.06 0.91
N GLY A 189 3.00 -3.21 0.27
CA GLY A 189 2.92 -3.39 -1.19
C GLY A 189 3.44 -2.18 -1.95
N ARG A 190 3.17 -0.97 -1.45
CA ARG A 190 3.68 0.28 -2.01
C ARG A 190 5.17 0.46 -1.75
N LEU A 191 5.63 0.14 -0.54
CA LEU A 191 7.05 0.20 -0.16
C LEU A 191 7.90 -0.64 -1.13
N VAL A 192 7.52 -1.90 -1.39
CA VAL A 192 8.20 -2.76 -2.38
C VAL A 192 8.18 -2.14 -3.77
N THR A 193 7.04 -1.58 -4.16
CA THR A 193 6.88 -1.00 -5.50
C THR A 193 7.75 0.23 -5.70
N VAL A 194 7.71 1.18 -4.77
CA VAL A 194 8.51 2.41 -4.83
C VAL A 194 10.00 2.07 -4.79
N ALA A 195 10.43 1.15 -3.93
CA ALA A 195 11.83 0.74 -3.85
C ALA A 195 12.34 0.15 -5.17
N ARG A 196 11.54 -0.71 -5.83
CA ARG A 196 11.90 -1.29 -7.15
C ARG A 196 11.96 -0.25 -8.25
N LEU A 197 10.99 0.67 -8.30
CA LEU A 197 10.98 1.76 -9.27
C LEU A 197 12.18 2.69 -9.04
N SER A 198 12.49 3.01 -7.79
CA SER A 198 13.64 3.83 -7.42
C SER A 198 14.97 3.18 -7.77
N LEU A 199 15.10 1.84 -7.61
CA LEU A 199 16.27 1.09 -8.07
C LEU A 199 16.43 1.19 -9.60
N ASP A 200 15.36 0.97 -10.36
CA ASP A 200 15.40 1.02 -11.83
C ASP A 200 15.71 2.43 -12.36
N CYS A 201 15.39 3.49 -11.59
CA CYS A 201 15.81 4.87 -11.88
C CYS A 201 17.24 5.19 -11.41
N GLY A 202 17.87 4.35 -10.61
CA GLY A 202 19.16 4.61 -10.00
C GLY A 202 19.08 5.64 -8.87
N TYR A 203 17.94 5.82 -8.24
CA TYR A 203 17.75 6.67 -7.06
C TYR A 203 18.20 5.98 -5.78
N ILE A 204 18.16 4.64 -5.74
CA ILE A 204 18.69 3.82 -4.66
C ILE A 204 19.60 2.72 -5.20
N GLU A 205 20.44 2.19 -4.33
CA GLU A 205 21.31 1.05 -4.62
C GLU A 205 20.61 -0.28 -4.32
N GLN A 206 21.10 -1.37 -4.89
CA GLN A 206 20.55 -2.72 -4.64
C GLN A 206 20.61 -3.11 -3.16
N SER A 207 21.62 -2.66 -2.43
CA SER A 207 21.75 -2.89 -0.99
C SER A 207 20.62 -2.24 -0.18
N GLU A 208 20.08 -1.12 -0.64
CA GLU A 208 18.94 -0.44 -0.03
C GLU A 208 17.65 -1.19 -0.32
N LEU A 209 17.44 -1.62 -1.56
CA LEU A 209 16.31 -2.49 -1.89
C LEU A 209 16.33 -3.77 -1.04
N SER A 210 17.50 -4.40 -0.88
CA SER A 210 17.62 -5.61 -0.03
C SER A 210 17.26 -5.34 1.43
N ARG A 211 17.60 -4.17 1.98
CA ARG A 211 17.16 -3.76 3.33
C ARG A 211 15.65 -3.57 3.41
N VAL A 212 15.06 -2.93 2.41
CA VAL A 212 13.59 -2.78 2.31
C VAL A 212 12.92 -4.15 2.26
N LEU A 213 13.39 -5.06 1.43
CA LEU A 213 12.81 -6.41 1.33
C LEU A 213 12.96 -7.20 2.64
N ALA A 214 14.07 -7.07 3.34
CA ALA A 214 14.27 -7.71 4.65
C ALA A 214 13.29 -7.15 5.70
N HIS A 215 13.06 -5.83 5.72
CA HIS A 215 12.05 -5.20 6.56
C HIS A 215 10.64 -5.72 6.22
N VAL A 216 10.27 -5.72 4.95
CA VAL A 216 8.97 -6.23 4.49
C VAL A 216 8.77 -7.70 4.88
N ASP A 217 9.80 -8.53 4.74
CA ASP A 217 9.74 -9.94 5.15
C ASP A 217 9.50 -10.09 6.66
N THR A 218 10.12 -9.24 7.47
CA THR A 218 9.91 -9.19 8.92
C THR A 218 8.47 -8.83 9.25
N GLU A 219 7.94 -7.76 8.64
CA GLU A 219 6.57 -7.31 8.85
C GLU A 219 5.53 -8.33 8.38
N LEU A 220 5.78 -9.01 7.24
CA LEU A 220 4.91 -10.08 6.75
C LEU A 220 4.81 -11.21 7.77
N ASN A 221 5.94 -11.69 8.31
CA ASN A 221 5.95 -12.77 9.29
C ASN A 221 5.33 -12.40 10.64
N ALA A 222 5.43 -11.13 11.03
CA ALA A 222 4.90 -10.66 12.30
C ALA A 222 3.38 -10.43 12.27
N ASN A 223 2.83 -10.01 11.11
CA ASN A 223 1.48 -9.46 11.06
C ASN A 223 0.50 -10.31 10.22
N PHE A 224 0.99 -11.21 9.37
CA PHE A 224 0.12 -11.96 8.45
C PHE A 224 0.38 -13.46 8.53
N SER A 225 -0.70 -14.25 8.62
CA SER A 225 -0.64 -15.71 8.59
C SER A 225 -0.91 -16.29 7.19
N SER A 226 -1.36 -15.49 6.25
CA SER A 226 -1.72 -15.93 4.90
C SER A 226 -1.88 -14.77 3.92
N TRP A 227 -1.73 -15.06 2.62
CA TRP A 227 -2.02 -14.09 1.56
C TRP A 227 -3.47 -13.59 1.55
N PRO A 228 -4.51 -14.38 1.86
CA PRO A 228 -5.86 -13.86 2.03
C PRO A 228 -5.99 -12.78 3.11
N GLN A 229 -5.28 -12.92 4.25
CA GLN A 229 -5.25 -11.89 5.28
C GLN A 229 -4.54 -10.62 4.79
N PHE A 230 -3.39 -10.77 4.13
CA PHE A 230 -2.69 -9.67 3.49
C PHE A 230 -3.57 -8.95 2.46
N ALA A 231 -4.27 -9.73 1.60
CA ALA A 231 -5.18 -9.20 0.59
C ALA A 231 -6.29 -8.32 1.18
N LYS A 232 -6.88 -8.74 2.29
CA LYS A 232 -7.90 -7.94 3.01
C LYS A 232 -7.35 -6.59 3.43
N SER A 233 -6.23 -6.58 4.11
CA SER A 233 -5.55 -5.36 4.57
C SER A 233 -5.18 -4.44 3.39
N TYR A 234 -4.71 -5.02 2.27
CA TYR A 234 -4.40 -4.24 1.07
C TYR A 234 -5.64 -3.59 0.45
N ILE A 235 -6.74 -4.35 0.33
CA ILE A 235 -8.01 -3.88 -0.26
C ILE A 235 -8.61 -2.74 0.56
N ILE A 236 -8.60 -2.86 1.90
CA ILE A 236 -9.05 -1.78 2.78
C ILE A 236 -8.21 -0.52 2.57
N GLY A 237 -6.89 -0.64 2.59
CA GLY A 237 -6.01 0.51 2.39
C GLY A 237 -6.23 1.18 1.04
N ARG A 238 -6.45 0.41 -0.01
CA ARG A 238 -6.78 0.96 -1.33
C ARG A 238 -8.15 1.63 -1.35
N ALA A 239 -9.13 1.09 -0.64
CA ALA A 239 -10.46 1.67 -0.51
C ALA A 239 -10.42 2.99 0.27
N ALA A 240 -9.74 3.00 1.41
CA ALA A 240 -9.55 4.20 2.22
C ALA A 240 -8.81 5.32 1.46
N TRP A 241 -7.82 4.97 0.64
CA TRP A 241 -7.06 5.95 -0.14
C TRP A 241 -7.88 6.64 -1.22
N SER A 242 -8.81 5.94 -1.87
CA SER A 242 -9.56 6.49 -2.99
C SER A 242 -10.93 5.84 -3.11
N GLY A 243 -11.98 6.62 -2.97
CA GLY A 243 -13.38 6.22 -3.12
C GLY A 243 -13.82 5.76 -4.52
N GLN A 244 -12.88 5.37 -5.39
CA GLN A 244 -13.17 5.00 -6.77
C GLN A 244 -13.48 3.50 -6.91
N THR A 245 -14.75 3.16 -7.00
CA THR A 245 -15.25 1.78 -7.09
C THR A 245 -14.66 1.00 -8.29
N MET A 246 -14.49 1.64 -9.44
CA MET A 246 -13.94 0.97 -10.63
C MET A 246 -12.48 0.54 -10.43
N THR A 247 -11.67 1.39 -9.84
CA THR A 247 -10.25 1.09 -9.57
C THR A 247 -10.13 0.00 -8.52
N LEU A 248 -10.96 0.04 -7.48
CA LEU A 248 -10.99 -0.98 -6.45
C LEU A 248 -11.43 -2.33 -7.01
N GLY A 249 -12.43 -2.37 -7.89
CA GLY A 249 -12.84 -3.60 -8.59
C GLY A 249 -11.70 -4.24 -9.37
N GLY A 250 -10.85 -3.44 -10.00
CA GLY A 250 -9.63 -3.92 -10.66
C GLY A 250 -8.62 -4.56 -9.68
N ILE A 251 -8.43 -3.95 -8.50
CA ILE A 251 -7.57 -4.48 -7.44
C ILE A 251 -8.12 -5.80 -6.91
N ILE A 252 -9.42 -5.88 -6.63
CA ILE A 252 -10.09 -7.11 -6.18
C ILE A 252 -9.86 -8.24 -7.19
N GLY A 253 -10.10 -7.99 -8.48
CA GLY A 253 -9.87 -8.98 -9.52
C GLY A 253 -8.41 -9.46 -9.62
N ILE A 254 -7.41 -8.57 -9.44
CA ILE A 254 -6.01 -8.95 -9.36
C ILE A 254 -5.77 -9.86 -8.15
N THR A 255 -6.34 -9.48 -7.02
CA THR A 255 -6.14 -10.20 -5.76
C THR A 255 -6.75 -11.60 -5.81
N GLU A 256 -7.95 -11.74 -6.41
CA GLU A 256 -8.59 -13.03 -6.66
C GLU A 256 -7.72 -13.92 -7.57
N ASP A 257 -7.21 -13.36 -8.67
CA ASP A 257 -6.27 -14.07 -9.55
C ASP A 257 -5.02 -14.54 -8.78
N LEU A 258 -4.41 -13.67 -7.97
CA LEU A 258 -3.22 -14.01 -7.18
C LEU A 258 -3.49 -15.13 -6.17
N MET A 259 -4.69 -15.23 -5.62
CA MET A 259 -5.05 -16.25 -4.63
C MET A 259 -5.52 -17.57 -5.24
N THR A 260 -6.02 -17.57 -6.47
CA THR A 260 -6.69 -18.76 -7.05
C THR A 260 -6.00 -19.35 -8.26
N ASP A 261 -5.23 -18.56 -9.00
CA ASP A 261 -4.51 -19.05 -10.20
C ASP A 261 -3.34 -19.93 -9.77
N LYS A 262 -3.30 -21.17 -10.27
CA LYS A 262 -2.26 -22.18 -9.97
C LYS A 262 -0.83 -21.73 -10.31
N ASP A 263 -0.66 -20.82 -11.26
CA ASP A 263 0.63 -20.28 -11.69
C ASP A 263 1.00 -18.98 -10.96
N SER A 264 0.15 -18.52 -10.05
CA SER A 264 0.38 -17.34 -9.23
C SER A 264 1.55 -17.51 -8.27
N PRO A 265 2.40 -16.48 -8.13
CA PRO A 265 3.42 -16.51 -7.09
C PRO A 265 2.88 -16.66 -5.66
N TRP A 266 1.67 -16.18 -5.35
CA TRP A 266 1.08 -16.37 -4.03
C TRP A 266 0.65 -17.82 -3.76
N VAL A 267 0.19 -18.53 -4.79
CA VAL A 267 -0.15 -19.95 -4.68
C VAL A 267 1.11 -20.81 -4.62
N LEU A 268 2.12 -20.47 -5.43
CA LEU A 268 3.40 -21.21 -5.48
C LEU A 268 4.29 -20.95 -4.25
N PHE A 269 4.14 -19.82 -3.59
CA PHE A 269 4.91 -19.40 -2.41
C PHE A 269 3.95 -18.87 -1.33
N PRO A 270 3.30 -19.77 -0.57
CA PRO A 270 2.42 -19.37 0.53
C PRO A 270 3.18 -18.56 1.58
N LEU A 271 2.43 -17.70 2.30
CA LEU A 271 2.93 -16.88 3.39
C LEU A 271 3.11 -17.71 4.66
#